data_41c949dd3a4c616d38948e0e38dbda13
#
_entry.id   41c949dd3a4c616d38948e0e38dbda13
#
_cell.length_a   1.000
_cell.length_b   1.000
_cell.length_c   1.000
_cell.angle_alpha   90.00
_cell.angle_beta   90.00
_cell.angle_gamma   90.00
#
_symmetry.space_group_name_H-M   'P 1'
#
loop_
_entity.id
_entity.type
_entity.pdbx_description
1 polymer ?
#
loop_
_entity_poly.entity_id
_entity_poly.type
_entity_poly.pdbx_seq_one_letter_code
_entity_poly.pdbx_strand_id
1 'polypeptide(L)'
;MQVSSHVLADEALAGSPKDLSDQAWEVNLRKQNFQDREIIVGKAQNILELKAPFRAEDATIVPVSILTKISQTKDRYIKKIHIYIDNNPLPLVGQFEFTPDSGKADIAVRVRVNASSYIRAIAELNTGELYMSKSFVQAKGACSAPPPASMAESVKSLGKIKMKVVGLVKMGEPNLMQVKMRHPNLTGLAPLKAGSSIIPPAFYVDTFEVVYNDKLIVKAYLTYAISMDPTLRFYFVPEKEGEMTVTGTDTNEGKFSSTYMISAWKPNHS
;
A
#
# COMPACT_ATOMS: atom_id res chain seq x y z
N MET A 1 31.10 -23.59 51.96
CA MET A 1 30.49 -22.34 51.49
C MET A 1 30.12 -22.51 50.02
N GLN A 2 28.88 -22.80 49.75
CA GLN A 2 28.36 -22.90 48.38
C GLN A 2 27.85 -21.50 47.99
N VAL A 3 28.45 -20.92 46.98
CA VAL A 3 27.98 -19.67 46.38
C VAL A 3 26.95 -20.03 45.31
N SER A 4 25.68 -19.75 45.63
CA SER A 4 24.56 -19.93 44.69
C SER A 4 24.57 -18.75 43.74
N SER A 5 24.96 -18.98 42.49
CA SER A 5 24.82 -18.03 41.40
C SER A 5 23.37 -18.02 40.95
N HIS A 6 22.63 -17.00 41.40
CA HIS A 6 21.33 -16.67 40.77
C HIS A 6 21.57 -16.12 39.36
N VAL A 7 21.32 -16.95 38.37
CA VAL A 7 21.11 -16.50 37.01
C VAL A 7 19.77 -15.76 37.00
N LEU A 8 19.82 -14.44 36.93
CA LEU A 8 18.64 -13.62 36.61
C LEU A 8 18.24 -13.96 35.18
N ALA A 9 17.21 -14.79 35.05
CA ALA A 9 16.52 -14.96 33.78
C ALA A 9 15.92 -13.61 33.39
N ASP A 10 16.38 -13.11 32.26
CA ASP A 10 15.81 -11.93 31.59
C ASP A 10 14.34 -12.28 31.23
N GLU A 11 13.42 -11.82 32.06
CA GLU A 11 11.98 -11.90 31.76
C GLU A 11 11.73 -10.99 30.54
N ALA A 12 11.87 -11.55 29.34
CA ALA A 12 11.41 -10.94 28.12
C ALA A 12 9.93 -10.55 28.34
N LEU A 13 9.64 -9.27 28.29
CA LEU A 13 8.30 -8.70 28.29
C LEU A 13 7.49 -9.31 27.15
N ALA A 14 6.86 -10.46 27.41
CA ALA A 14 6.03 -11.20 26.47
C ALA A 14 4.67 -10.52 26.36
N GLY A 15 4.63 -9.36 25.70
CA GLY A 15 3.39 -8.73 25.27
C GLY A 15 2.72 -9.54 24.16
N SER A 16 1.40 -9.47 24.04
CA SER A 16 0.72 -10.05 22.88
C SER A 16 1.24 -9.42 21.58
N PRO A 17 1.11 -10.09 20.42
CA PRO A 17 1.50 -9.48 19.13
C PRO A 17 0.84 -8.12 18.86
N LYS A 18 -0.34 -7.85 19.44
CA LYS A 18 -1.01 -6.55 19.37
C LYS A 18 -0.26 -5.50 20.19
N ASP A 19 0.13 -5.84 21.42
CA ASP A 19 0.83 -4.93 22.32
C ASP A 19 2.21 -4.58 21.75
N LEU A 20 2.93 -5.56 21.20
CA LEU A 20 4.22 -5.33 20.54
C LEU A 20 4.07 -4.41 19.33
N SER A 21 3.02 -4.59 18.55
CA SER A 21 2.71 -3.73 17.40
C SER A 21 2.38 -2.30 17.82
N ASP A 22 1.50 -2.12 18.82
CA ASP A 22 1.18 -0.79 19.36
C ASP A 22 2.42 -0.12 19.99
N GLN A 23 3.28 -0.87 20.68
CA GLN A 23 4.54 -0.38 21.22
C GLN A 23 5.48 0.10 20.10
N ALA A 24 5.67 -0.70 19.04
CA ALA A 24 6.51 -0.32 17.91
C ALA A 24 6.01 0.99 17.25
N TRP A 25 4.70 1.14 17.14
CA TRP A 25 4.08 2.37 16.64
C TRP A 25 4.36 3.57 17.56
N GLU A 26 4.00 3.50 18.83
CA GLU A 26 4.07 4.66 19.74
C GLU A 26 5.51 5.08 20.04
N VAL A 27 6.42 4.11 20.25
CA VAL A 27 7.81 4.43 20.63
C VAL A 27 8.64 4.92 19.44
N ASN A 28 8.44 4.33 18.25
CA ASN A 28 9.32 4.57 17.12
C ASN A 28 8.61 5.28 15.95
N LEU A 29 7.60 4.63 15.37
CA LEU A 29 7.08 5.01 14.05
C LEU A 29 6.32 6.34 14.06
N ARG A 30 5.46 6.54 15.05
CA ARG A 30 4.66 7.75 15.17
C ARG A 30 5.52 9.00 15.25
N LYS A 31 6.45 9.04 16.20
CA LYS A 31 7.31 10.20 16.44
C LYS A 31 8.25 10.50 15.29
N GLN A 32 8.85 9.44 14.68
CA GLN A 32 9.77 9.61 13.55
C GLN A 32 9.08 10.18 12.31
N ASN A 33 7.81 9.81 12.06
CA ASN A 33 7.12 10.16 10.81
C ASN A 33 6.16 11.33 10.94
N PHE A 34 5.61 11.58 12.13
CA PHE A 34 4.59 12.60 12.35
C PHE A 34 4.96 13.60 13.45
N GLN A 35 6.10 13.41 14.12
CA GLN A 35 6.58 14.28 15.20
C GLN A 35 5.52 14.44 16.30
N ASP A 36 5.24 15.68 16.71
CA ASP A 36 4.24 16.00 17.74
C ASP A 36 2.85 16.30 17.16
N ARG A 37 2.63 16.03 15.86
CA ARG A 37 1.31 16.23 15.24
C ARG A 37 0.28 15.31 15.89
N GLU A 38 -0.89 15.85 16.18
CA GLU A 38 -2.00 15.05 16.67
C GLU A 38 -2.51 14.10 15.59
N ILE A 39 -2.72 12.82 15.93
CA ILE A 39 -3.35 11.84 15.08
C ILE A 39 -4.68 11.42 15.70
N ILE A 40 -5.77 11.77 15.07
CA ILE A 40 -7.13 11.53 15.53
C ILE A 40 -7.53 10.09 15.23
N VAL A 41 -7.83 9.29 16.27
CA VAL A 41 -8.21 7.88 16.13
C VAL A 41 -9.72 7.69 16.27
N GLY A 42 -10.34 8.17 17.33
CA GLY A 42 -11.74 7.89 17.67
C GLY A 42 -12.76 8.38 16.63
N LYS A 43 -12.49 9.52 16.00
CA LYS A 43 -13.33 10.09 14.92
C LYS A 43 -12.87 9.70 13.52
N ALA A 44 -11.80 8.91 13.39
CA ALA A 44 -11.24 8.52 12.09
C ALA A 44 -12.26 7.72 11.25
N GLN A 45 -13.14 6.96 11.89
CA GLN A 45 -14.20 6.20 11.21
C GLN A 45 -15.14 7.06 10.35
N ASN A 46 -15.20 8.39 10.59
CA ASN A 46 -15.97 9.33 9.78
C ASN A 46 -15.16 9.88 8.58
N ILE A 47 -13.88 9.55 8.49
CA ILE A 47 -12.96 9.99 7.43
C ILE A 47 -12.50 8.82 6.58
N LEU A 48 -12.03 7.74 7.23
CA LEU A 48 -11.54 6.55 6.55
C LEU A 48 -11.82 5.27 7.34
N GLU A 49 -11.87 4.16 6.62
CA GLU A 49 -11.97 2.81 7.16
C GLU A 49 -10.93 1.91 6.50
N LEU A 50 -10.09 1.26 7.30
CA LEU A 50 -9.12 0.28 6.84
C LEU A 50 -9.74 -1.12 6.93
N LYS A 51 -9.73 -1.85 5.81
CA LYS A 51 -10.14 -3.26 5.72
C LYS A 51 -8.95 -4.15 5.35
N ALA A 52 -8.71 -5.14 6.19
CA ALA A 52 -7.76 -6.22 5.96
C ALA A 52 -8.30 -7.51 6.60
N PRO A 53 -7.91 -8.71 6.13
CA PRO A 53 -8.32 -9.97 6.76
C PRO A 53 -7.68 -10.09 8.14
N PHE A 54 -8.42 -10.62 9.12
CA PHE A 54 -7.85 -10.87 10.45
C PHE A 54 -6.71 -11.90 10.40
N ARG A 55 -6.80 -12.90 9.52
CA ARG A 55 -5.77 -13.91 9.26
C ARG A 55 -5.41 -13.91 7.78
N ALA A 56 -4.13 -13.76 7.48
CA ALA A 56 -3.63 -13.89 6.13
C ALA A 56 -3.61 -15.37 5.72
N GLU A 57 -4.25 -15.70 4.59
CA GLU A 57 -4.10 -17.02 3.95
C GLU A 57 -2.70 -17.15 3.35
N ASP A 58 -2.24 -16.10 2.67
CA ASP A 58 -0.88 -15.94 2.19
C ASP A 58 -0.35 -14.57 2.65
N ALA A 59 0.64 -14.61 3.54
CA ALA A 59 1.23 -13.41 4.11
C ALA A 59 1.99 -12.54 3.07
N THR A 60 2.30 -13.09 1.89
CA THR A 60 2.98 -12.36 0.81
C THR A 60 2.04 -11.54 -0.07
N ILE A 61 0.71 -11.76 0.03
CA ILE A 61 -0.30 -11.12 -0.84
C ILE A 61 -1.55 -10.69 -0.06
N VAL A 62 -1.39 -10.13 1.13
CA VAL A 62 -2.50 -9.69 1.98
C VAL A 62 -3.25 -8.52 1.33
N PRO A 63 -4.55 -8.64 1.04
CA PRO A 63 -5.34 -7.56 0.49
C PRO A 63 -5.63 -6.49 1.54
N VAL A 64 -5.39 -5.25 1.20
CA VAL A 64 -5.68 -4.07 2.03
C VAL A 64 -6.51 -3.10 1.23
N SER A 65 -7.60 -2.62 1.82
CA SER A 65 -8.46 -1.59 1.22
C SER A 65 -8.68 -0.47 2.22
N ILE A 66 -8.55 0.76 1.76
CA ILE A 66 -8.86 1.96 2.51
C ILE A 66 -10.04 2.62 1.80
N LEU A 67 -11.14 2.73 2.51
CA LEU A 67 -12.37 3.37 2.05
C LEU A 67 -12.47 4.73 2.71
N THR A 68 -12.74 5.76 1.94
CA THR A 68 -12.84 7.14 2.43
C THR A 68 -14.29 7.61 2.43
N LYS A 69 -14.65 8.44 3.40
CA LYS A 69 -16.04 8.84 3.66
C LYS A 69 -16.29 10.33 3.45
N ILE A 70 -15.27 11.06 2.99
CA ILE A 70 -15.39 12.48 2.66
C ILE A 70 -15.19 12.67 1.16
N SER A 71 -15.84 13.70 0.63
CA SER A 71 -15.68 14.10 -0.77
C SER A 71 -14.31 14.74 -0.99
N GLN A 72 -13.75 14.53 -2.18
CA GLN A 72 -12.52 15.18 -2.64
C GLN A 72 -12.90 16.53 -3.28
N THR A 73 -13.03 17.58 -2.47
CA THR A 73 -13.31 18.94 -2.95
C THR A 73 -12.06 19.81 -2.86
N LYS A 74 -12.03 20.94 -3.58
CA LYS A 74 -10.86 21.85 -3.52
C LYS A 74 -10.62 22.41 -2.13
N ASP A 75 -11.69 22.62 -1.35
CA ASP A 75 -11.60 23.20 0.00
C ASP A 75 -11.17 22.17 1.03
N ARG A 76 -11.65 20.93 0.91
CA ARG A 76 -11.35 19.85 1.85
C ARG A 76 -11.28 18.50 1.14
N TYR A 77 -10.10 17.88 1.19
CA TYR A 77 -9.85 16.57 0.61
C TYR A 77 -8.74 15.83 1.34
N ILE A 78 -8.70 14.52 1.18
CA ILE A 78 -7.57 13.69 1.62
C ILE A 78 -6.44 13.90 0.60
N LYS A 79 -5.40 14.59 1.04
CA LYS A 79 -4.22 14.90 0.24
C LYS A 79 -3.28 13.69 0.16
N LYS A 80 -3.15 12.95 1.26
CA LYS A 80 -2.21 11.83 1.35
C LYS A 80 -2.73 10.72 2.26
N ILE A 81 -2.47 9.48 1.90
CA ILE A 81 -2.65 8.32 2.76
C ILE A 81 -1.29 7.64 2.94
N HIS A 82 -0.90 7.44 4.19
CA HIS A 82 0.27 6.64 4.57
C HIS A 82 -0.21 5.28 5.03
N ILE A 83 0.45 4.19 4.60
CA ILE A 83 0.18 2.84 5.07
C ILE A 83 1.42 2.30 5.78
N TYR A 84 1.24 1.83 7.02
CA TYR A 84 2.28 1.18 7.82
C TYR A 84 1.86 -0.22 8.23
N ILE A 85 2.85 -1.10 8.38
CA ILE A 85 2.73 -2.42 9.00
C ILE A 85 3.79 -2.44 10.09
N ASP A 86 3.37 -2.30 11.36
CA ASP A 86 4.25 -1.92 12.48
C ASP A 86 5.44 -2.88 12.64
N ASN A 87 5.23 -4.19 12.51
CA ASN A 87 6.24 -5.23 12.74
C ASN A 87 6.94 -5.72 11.45
N ASN A 88 6.78 -5.01 10.32
CA ASN A 88 7.58 -5.31 9.13
C ASN A 88 9.02 -4.79 9.29
N PRO A 89 10.02 -5.44 8.68
CA PRO A 89 11.41 -4.94 8.68
C PRO A 89 11.53 -3.52 8.12
N LEU A 90 10.71 -3.18 7.13
CA LEU A 90 10.46 -1.81 6.68
C LEU A 90 8.97 -1.53 6.89
N PRO A 91 8.61 -0.80 7.96
CA PRO A 91 7.21 -0.59 8.34
C PRO A 91 6.39 0.21 7.33
N LEU A 92 6.97 1.22 6.68
CA LEU A 92 6.28 1.98 5.64
C LEU A 92 6.01 1.09 4.43
N VAL A 93 4.74 0.93 4.09
CA VAL A 93 4.30 0.24 2.86
C VAL A 93 4.32 1.18 1.67
N GLY A 94 3.81 2.39 1.87
CA GLY A 94 3.78 3.42 0.85
C GLY A 94 3.01 4.65 1.28
N GLN A 95 3.14 5.69 0.47
CA GLN A 95 2.43 6.97 0.58
C GLN A 95 1.69 7.20 -0.73
N PHE A 96 0.41 7.52 -0.64
CA PHE A 96 -0.48 7.73 -1.78
C PHE A 96 -1.00 9.16 -1.73
N GLU A 97 -0.63 9.96 -2.70
CA GLU A 97 -1.05 11.36 -2.84
C GLU A 97 -2.21 11.44 -3.80
N PHE A 98 -3.23 12.18 -3.41
CA PHE A 98 -4.47 12.36 -4.18
C PHE A 98 -4.71 13.83 -4.49
N THR A 99 -5.50 14.06 -5.53
CA THR A 99 -6.04 15.38 -5.88
C THR A 99 -7.57 15.35 -5.83
N PRO A 100 -8.25 16.49 -5.87
CA PRO A 100 -9.70 16.50 -6.02
C PRO A 100 -10.22 15.75 -7.26
N ASP A 101 -9.44 15.69 -8.35
CA ASP A 101 -9.80 14.99 -9.59
C ASP A 101 -9.89 13.46 -9.43
N SER A 102 -9.42 12.91 -8.32
CA SER A 102 -9.66 11.50 -7.97
C SER A 102 -11.13 11.22 -7.60
N GLY A 103 -11.86 12.23 -7.12
CA GLY A 103 -13.26 12.12 -6.68
C GLY A 103 -13.45 11.34 -5.37
N LYS A 104 -12.63 10.30 -5.15
CA LYS A 104 -12.50 9.55 -3.89
C LYS A 104 -11.05 9.18 -3.66
N ALA A 105 -10.59 9.26 -2.43
CA ALA A 105 -9.25 8.81 -2.05
C ALA A 105 -9.20 7.33 -1.63
N ASP A 106 -10.18 6.54 -2.07
CA ASP A 106 -10.16 5.09 -1.84
C ASP A 106 -8.96 4.47 -2.55
N ILE A 107 -8.26 3.58 -1.85
CA ILE A 107 -7.13 2.85 -2.41
C ILE A 107 -7.18 1.39 -1.97
N ALA A 108 -6.89 0.47 -2.89
CA ALA A 108 -6.68 -0.92 -2.55
C ALA A 108 -5.36 -1.43 -3.15
N VAL A 109 -4.61 -2.14 -2.31
CA VAL A 109 -3.30 -2.70 -2.63
C VAL A 109 -3.16 -4.10 -2.05
N ARG A 110 -2.10 -4.82 -2.44
CA ARG A 110 -1.68 -6.07 -1.79
C ARG A 110 -0.32 -5.86 -1.17
N VAL A 111 -0.18 -6.31 0.08
CA VAL A 111 1.00 -6.07 0.88
C VAL A 111 1.58 -7.36 1.47
N ARG A 112 2.86 -7.33 1.83
CA ARG A 112 3.53 -8.37 2.62
C ARG A 112 3.44 -8.04 4.09
N VAL A 113 3.00 -9.01 4.90
CA VAL A 113 2.94 -8.89 6.35
C VAL A 113 3.90 -9.90 6.97
N ASN A 114 5.03 -9.46 7.48
CA ASN A 114 6.12 -10.35 7.94
C ASN A 114 5.83 -11.04 9.26
N ALA A 115 5.16 -10.35 10.17
CA ALA A 115 4.74 -10.87 11.47
C ALA A 115 3.35 -10.35 11.80
N SER A 116 2.64 -11.03 12.70
CA SER A 116 1.34 -10.57 13.19
C SER A 116 1.45 -9.12 13.68
N SER A 117 0.64 -8.23 13.12
CA SER A 117 0.83 -6.79 13.24
C SER A 117 -0.46 -6.00 13.03
N TYR A 118 -0.52 -4.79 13.56
CA TYR A 118 -1.45 -3.81 13.02
C TYR A 118 -0.95 -3.31 11.67
N ILE A 119 -1.89 -3.21 10.74
CA ILE A 119 -1.78 -2.36 9.57
C ILE A 119 -2.46 -1.04 9.94
N ARG A 120 -1.79 0.09 9.67
CA ARG A 120 -2.31 1.43 9.94
C ARG A 120 -2.43 2.21 8.64
N ALA A 121 -3.56 2.88 8.47
CA ALA A 121 -3.77 3.87 7.43
C ALA A 121 -3.93 5.24 8.08
N ILE A 122 -3.07 6.19 7.72
CA ILE A 122 -3.12 7.55 8.20
C ILE A 122 -3.48 8.46 7.04
N ALA A 123 -4.67 9.05 7.08
CA ALA A 123 -5.10 10.05 6.11
C ALA A 123 -4.69 11.45 6.58
N GLU A 124 -3.98 12.16 5.72
CA GLU A 124 -3.66 13.58 5.87
C GLU A 124 -4.57 14.40 4.97
N LEU A 125 -5.31 15.33 5.56
CA LEU A 125 -6.13 16.25 4.83
C LEU A 125 -5.28 17.43 4.31
N ASN A 126 -5.75 18.10 3.27
CA ASN A 126 -5.10 19.33 2.76
C ASN A 126 -5.09 20.47 3.81
N THR A 127 -5.96 20.42 4.79
CA THR A 127 -6.05 21.33 5.95
C THR A 127 -5.08 20.97 7.07
N GLY A 128 -4.39 19.82 6.97
CA GLY A 128 -3.32 19.40 7.87
C GLY A 128 -3.70 18.40 8.95
N GLU A 129 -4.99 18.10 9.16
CA GLU A 129 -5.41 17.10 10.13
C GLU A 129 -4.98 15.69 9.72
N LEU A 130 -4.64 14.86 10.72
CA LEU A 130 -4.30 13.46 10.57
C LEU A 130 -5.36 12.58 11.22
N TYR A 131 -5.83 11.59 10.48
CA TYR A 131 -6.80 10.59 10.95
C TYR A 131 -6.25 9.19 10.74
N MET A 132 -6.29 8.32 11.75
CA MET A 132 -5.77 6.95 11.67
C MET A 132 -6.85 5.91 11.88
N SER A 133 -6.92 4.94 10.97
CA SER A 133 -7.62 3.67 11.13
C SER A 133 -6.62 2.52 11.17
N LYS A 134 -6.83 1.51 12.02
CA LYS A 134 -5.96 0.33 12.12
C LYS A 134 -6.74 -0.97 12.09
N SER A 135 -6.13 -2.02 11.55
CA SER A 135 -6.66 -3.39 11.52
C SER A 135 -5.55 -4.37 11.85
N PHE A 136 -5.83 -5.35 12.72
CA PHE A 136 -4.85 -6.35 13.10
C PHE A 136 -4.89 -7.53 12.14
N VAL A 137 -3.71 -8.00 11.69
CA VAL A 137 -3.55 -9.14 10.79
C VAL A 137 -2.62 -10.16 11.42
N GLN A 138 -3.07 -11.41 11.52
CA GLN A 138 -2.23 -12.55 11.87
C GLN A 138 -1.51 -13.06 10.61
N ALA A 139 -0.18 -13.02 10.64
CA ALA A 139 0.68 -13.41 9.52
C ALA A 139 2.06 -13.88 10.02
N LYS A 140 2.85 -14.54 9.14
CA LYS A 140 4.20 -14.97 9.45
C LYS A 140 5.08 -15.05 8.18
N GLY A 141 6.28 -14.44 8.24
CA GLY A 141 7.40 -14.73 7.36
C GLY A 141 7.32 -14.21 5.92
N ALA A 142 6.46 -13.25 5.59
CA ALA A 142 6.25 -12.83 4.20
C ALA A 142 7.46 -12.16 3.55
N CYS A 143 8.23 -11.35 4.28
CA CYS A 143 9.36 -10.62 3.70
C CYS A 143 10.59 -11.50 3.46
N SER A 144 10.71 -12.61 4.20
CA SER A 144 11.76 -13.61 4.06
C SER A 144 11.32 -14.87 3.31
N ALA A 145 10.09 -14.93 2.82
CA ALA A 145 9.61 -16.04 2.01
C ALA A 145 10.24 -16.01 0.61
N PRO A 146 10.71 -17.15 0.09
CA PRO A 146 11.14 -17.24 -1.30
C PRO A 146 10.01 -16.81 -2.25
N PRO A 147 10.34 -16.18 -3.40
CA PRO A 147 9.33 -15.76 -4.34
C PRO A 147 8.60 -16.96 -4.96
N PRO A 148 7.33 -16.80 -5.34
CA PRO A 148 6.56 -17.87 -5.96
C PRO A 148 7.08 -18.21 -7.36
N ALA A 149 6.74 -19.41 -7.88
CA ALA A 149 7.13 -19.86 -9.22
C ALA A 149 6.70 -18.88 -10.35
N SER A 150 5.62 -18.13 -10.15
CA SER A 150 5.14 -17.11 -11.09
C SER A 150 6.06 -15.89 -11.23
N MET A 151 7.10 -15.76 -10.37
CA MET A 151 8.09 -14.67 -10.48
C MET A 151 8.80 -14.69 -11.84
N ALA A 152 9.10 -15.86 -12.40
CA ALA A 152 9.77 -15.95 -13.71
C ALA A 152 8.97 -15.27 -14.83
N GLU A 153 7.62 -15.34 -14.77
CA GLU A 153 6.76 -14.62 -15.71
C GLU A 153 6.75 -13.11 -15.48
N SER A 154 6.80 -12.67 -14.23
CA SER A 154 6.89 -11.24 -13.87
C SER A 154 8.18 -10.64 -14.39
N VAL A 155 9.30 -11.37 -14.29
CA VAL A 155 10.60 -10.94 -14.83
C VAL A 155 10.57 -10.89 -16.36
N LYS A 156 10.00 -11.91 -17.05
CA LYS A 156 9.88 -11.92 -18.53
C LYS A 156 9.04 -10.77 -19.08
N SER A 157 8.08 -10.28 -18.30
CA SER A 157 7.17 -9.21 -18.68
C SER A 157 7.35 -7.95 -17.81
N LEU A 158 8.57 -7.76 -17.33
CA LEU A 158 8.94 -6.65 -16.46
C LEU A 158 8.45 -5.30 -17.03
N GLY A 159 7.81 -4.51 -16.19
CA GLY A 159 7.28 -3.20 -16.54
C GLY A 159 6.00 -3.20 -17.37
N LYS A 160 5.48 -4.37 -17.79
CA LYS A 160 4.20 -4.41 -18.52
C LYS A 160 3.06 -3.95 -17.61
N ILE A 161 2.41 -2.87 -18.00
CA ILE A 161 1.26 -2.30 -17.28
C ILE A 161 -0.04 -2.75 -17.96
N LYS A 162 -1.00 -3.20 -17.14
CA LYS A 162 -2.38 -3.49 -17.55
C LYS A 162 -3.31 -2.57 -16.79
N MET A 163 -4.19 -1.91 -17.52
CA MET A 163 -5.22 -1.02 -16.99
C MET A 163 -6.62 -1.56 -17.30
N LYS A 164 -7.56 -1.35 -16.38
CA LYS A 164 -8.95 -1.75 -16.55
C LYS A 164 -9.86 -0.85 -15.71
N VAL A 165 -10.84 -0.21 -16.32
CA VAL A 165 -11.97 0.39 -15.59
C VAL A 165 -12.86 -0.75 -15.08
N VAL A 166 -13.25 -0.70 -13.82
CA VAL A 166 -14.13 -1.68 -13.20
C VAL A 166 -15.58 -1.21 -13.32
N GLY A 167 -16.32 -1.83 -14.19
CA GLY A 167 -17.70 -1.43 -14.54
C GLY A 167 -17.76 -0.55 -15.79
N LEU A 168 -18.86 0.16 -15.95
CA LEU A 168 -19.11 1.08 -17.06
C LEU A 168 -18.56 2.46 -16.71
N VAL A 169 -17.94 3.13 -17.69
CA VAL A 169 -17.47 4.52 -17.51
C VAL A 169 -18.65 5.48 -17.46
N LYS A 170 -18.73 6.25 -16.39
CA LYS A 170 -19.71 7.30 -16.16
C LYS A 170 -19.00 8.65 -16.10
N MET A 171 -19.30 9.52 -17.04
CA MET A 171 -18.75 10.87 -17.08
C MET A 171 -19.25 11.71 -15.90
N GLY A 172 -18.38 12.54 -15.32
CA GLY A 172 -18.69 13.38 -14.16
C GLY A 172 -18.84 12.65 -12.82
N GLU A 173 -18.73 11.32 -12.79
CA GLU A 173 -18.81 10.52 -11.56
C GLU A 173 -17.47 9.82 -11.26
N PRO A 174 -17.20 9.46 -9.99
CA PRO A 174 -16.03 8.64 -9.64
C PRO A 174 -16.11 7.25 -10.25
N ASN A 175 -15.13 6.88 -11.07
CA ASN A 175 -14.98 5.56 -11.68
C ASN A 175 -13.80 4.82 -11.07
N LEU A 176 -13.96 3.51 -10.81
CA LEU A 176 -12.91 2.67 -10.26
C LEU A 176 -11.98 2.19 -11.38
N MET A 177 -10.69 2.51 -11.24
CA MET A 177 -9.62 2.00 -12.10
C MET A 177 -8.82 0.93 -11.34
N GLN A 178 -8.45 -0.12 -12.03
CA GLN A 178 -7.44 -1.08 -11.59
C GLN A 178 -6.24 -1.01 -12.53
N VAL A 179 -5.08 -0.84 -11.94
CA VAL A 179 -3.78 -0.90 -12.63
C VAL A 179 -2.94 -1.99 -12.02
N LYS A 180 -2.29 -2.79 -12.86
CA LYS A 180 -1.33 -3.81 -12.46
C LYS A 180 -0.06 -3.65 -13.28
N MET A 181 1.09 -3.53 -12.61
CA MET A 181 2.42 -3.55 -13.23
C MET A 181 3.07 -4.91 -12.97
N ARG A 182 3.68 -5.49 -13.99
CA ARG A 182 4.49 -6.70 -13.83
C ARG A 182 5.85 -6.35 -13.25
N HIS A 183 6.12 -6.83 -12.05
CA HIS A 183 7.39 -6.60 -11.37
C HIS A 183 7.60 -7.64 -10.25
N PRO A 184 8.80 -8.21 -10.08
CA PRO A 184 9.06 -9.22 -9.04
C PRO A 184 8.97 -8.67 -7.62
N ASN A 185 9.16 -7.38 -7.40
CA ASN A 185 9.17 -6.73 -6.08
C ASN A 185 9.93 -7.54 -5.04
N LEU A 186 11.25 -7.72 -5.26
CA LEU A 186 12.13 -8.45 -4.34
C LEU A 186 12.38 -7.61 -3.09
N THR A 187 12.33 -8.25 -1.94
CA THR A 187 12.52 -7.58 -0.65
C THR A 187 13.98 -7.34 -0.28
N GLY A 188 14.92 -8.09 -0.85
CA GLY A 188 16.30 -8.13 -0.39
C GLY A 188 16.51 -8.93 0.90
N LEU A 189 15.49 -9.65 1.37
CA LEU A 189 15.50 -10.39 2.65
C LEU A 189 15.31 -11.90 2.45
N ALA A 190 15.09 -12.34 1.22
CA ALA A 190 14.84 -13.75 0.89
C ALA A 190 15.71 -14.21 -0.28
N PRO A 191 16.18 -15.46 -0.27
CA PRO A 191 16.84 -16.05 -1.43
C PRO A 191 15.84 -16.28 -2.57
N LEU A 192 16.30 -16.24 -3.83
CA LEU A 192 15.45 -16.51 -5.00
C LEU A 192 14.95 -17.97 -5.07
N LYS A 193 15.66 -18.87 -4.44
CA LYS A 193 15.29 -20.29 -4.35
C LYS A 193 15.41 -20.77 -2.92
N ALA A 194 14.46 -21.57 -2.48
CA ALA A 194 14.54 -22.21 -1.17
C ALA A 194 15.87 -23.00 -1.04
N GLY A 195 16.55 -22.86 0.11
CA GLY A 195 17.84 -23.51 0.38
C GLY A 195 19.07 -22.81 -0.23
N SER A 196 18.92 -21.72 -0.99
CA SER A 196 20.03 -20.89 -1.46
C SER A 196 20.50 -19.96 -0.33
N SER A 197 21.80 -19.72 -0.22
CA SER A 197 22.39 -18.71 0.65
C SER A 197 22.51 -17.33 -0.02
N ILE A 198 22.24 -17.25 -1.34
CA ILE A 198 22.35 -16.00 -2.10
C ILE A 198 21.05 -15.22 -1.98
N ILE A 199 21.11 -14.07 -1.35
CA ILE A 199 20.03 -13.11 -1.23
C ILE A 199 20.30 -11.96 -2.21
N PRO A 200 19.44 -11.73 -3.22
CA PRO A 200 19.61 -10.61 -4.13
C PRO A 200 19.31 -9.28 -3.42
N PRO A 201 19.80 -8.15 -3.91
CA PRO A 201 19.41 -6.84 -3.40
C PRO A 201 17.90 -6.62 -3.55
N ALA A 202 17.36 -5.69 -2.75
CA ALA A 202 15.98 -5.26 -2.90
C ALA A 202 15.77 -4.66 -4.30
N PHE A 203 14.69 -5.09 -4.97
CA PHE A 203 14.35 -4.63 -6.32
C PHE A 203 12.83 -4.55 -6.44
N TYR A 204 12.29 -3.33 -6.43
CA TYR A 204 10.84 -3.11 -6.36
C TYR A 204 10.45 -1.79 -7.05
N VAL A 205 9.17 -1.69 -7.42
CA VAL A 205 8.56 -0.44 -7.91
C VAL A 205 8.54 0.56 -6.76
N ASP A 206 9.20 1.69 -6.93
CA ASP A 206 9.34 2.73 -5.91
C ASP A 206 8.42 3.94 -6.15
N THR A 207 8.06 4.23 -7.41
CA THR A 207 7.06 5.26 -7.71
C THR A 207 5.98 4.74 -8.65
N PHE A 208 4.82 5.38 -8.56
CA PHE A 208 3.67 5.09 -9.41
C PHE A 208 2.86 6.37 -9.56
N GLU A 209 2.62 6.82 -10.79
CA GLU A 209 1.90 8.04 -11.06
C GLU A 209 0.83 7.82 -12.13
N VAL A 210 -0.32 8.41 -11.93
CA VAL A 210 -1.47 8.34 -12.83
C VAL A 210 -1.92 9.73 -13.18
N VAL A 211 -1.94 10.02 -14.47
CA VAL A 211 -2.38 11.29 -15.05
C VAL A 211 -3.55 11.01 -15.99
N TYR A 212 -4.59 11.83 -15.94
CA TYR A 212 -5.73 11.78 -16.85
C TYR A 212 -5.99 13.15 -17.45
N ASN A 213 -5.91 13.25 -18.80
CA ASN A 213 -6.03 14.53 -19.50
C ASN A 213 -5.19 15.65 -18.84
N ASP A 214 -3.90 15.37 -18.64
CA ASP A 214 -2.90 16.25 -18.02
C ASP A 214 -3.14 16.60 -16.53
N LYS A 215 -4.15 16.01 -15.89
CA LYS A 215 -4.41 16.17 -14.46
C LYS A 215 -3.88 14.97 -13.67
N LEU A 216 -3.11 15.26 -12.62
CA LEU A 216 -2.67 14.23 -11.68
C LEU A 216 -3.88 13.67 -10.91
N ILE A 217 -4.04 12.36 -10.92
CA ILE A 217 -5.09 11.65 -10.18
C ILE A 217 -4.54 11.09 -8.87
N VAL A 218 -3.49 10.29 -8.98
CA VAL A 218 -2.81 9.69 -7.82
C VAL A 218 -1.32 9.53 -8.11
N LYS A 219 -0.51 9.80 -7.10
CA LYS A 219 0.92 9.49 -7.10
C LYS A 219 1.23 8.65 -5.87
N ALA A 220 2.01 7.59 -6.04
CA ALA A 220 2.38 6.69 -4.95
C ALA A 220 3.91 6.56 -4.86
N TYR A 221 4.41 6.58 -3.63
CA TYR A 221 5.76 6.20 -3.26
C TYR A 221 5.66 4.88 -2.52
N LEU A 222 6.28 3.84 -3.02
CA LEU A 222 6.10 2.47 -2.60
C LEU A 222 7.40 1.90 -2.03
N THR A 223 7.25 0.83 -1.25
CA THR A 223 8.39 0.06 -0.75
C THR A 223 8.25 -1.42 -1.13
N TYR A 224 9.24 -2.22 -0.82
CA TYR A 224 9.17 -3.68 -1.05
C TYR A 224 8.08 -4.39 -0.22
N ALA A 225 7.42 -3.68 0.71
CA ALA A 225 6.26 -4.22 1.43
C ALA A 225 5.00 -4.35 0.53
N ILE A 226 4.99 -3.69 -0.63
CA ILE A 226 4.02 -3.98 -1.70
C ILE A 226 4.34 -5.36 -2.30
N SER A 227 3.32 -6.18 -2.51
CA SER A 227 3.45 -7.53 -3.06
C SER A 227 4.00 -7.53 -4.50
N MET A 228 4.49 -8.69 -4.95
CA MET A 228 4.84 -8.94 -6.35
C MET A 228 3.68 -8.52 -7.28
N ASP A 229 4.01 -8.04 -8.47
CA ASP A 229 3.05 -7.52 -9.44
C ASP A 229 2.14 -6.44 -8.81
N PRO A 230 2.71 -5.27 -8.42
CA PRO A 230 1.95 -4.19 -7.80
C PRO A 230 0.61 -3.95 -8.49
N THR A 231 -0.44 -3.98 -7.70
CA THR A 231 -1.79 -3.75 -8.18
C THR A 231 -2.43 -2.68 -7.33
N LEU A 232 -2.82 -1.58 -7.97
CA LEU A 232 -3.50 -0.45 -7.35
C LEU A 232 -4.92 -0.37 -7.88
N ARG A 233 -5.89 -0.14 -6.99
CA ARG A 233 -7.24 0.27 -7.34
C ARG A 233 -7.48 1.64 -6.72
N PHE A 234 -7.94 2.57 -7.53
CA PHE A 234 -8.19 3.96 -7.15
C PHE A 234 -9.34 4.53 -7.99
N TYR A 235 -9.84 5.69 -7.60
CA TYR A 235 -10.90 6.37 -8.33
C TYR A 235 -10.36 7.56 -9.12
N PHE A 236 -11.08 7.92 -10.18
CA PHE A 236 -10.89 9.14 -10.98
C PHE A 236 -12.25 9.62 -11.50
N VAL A 237 -12.37 10.92 -11.79
CA VAL A 237 -13.58 11.52 -12.34
C VAL A 237 -13.30 11.98 -13.77
N PRO A 238 -13.80 11.27 -14.80
CA PRO A 238 -13.67 11.70 -16.18
C PRO A 238 -14.72 12.78 -16.50
N GLU A 239 -14.28 14.03 -16.75
CA GLU A 239 -15.15 15.11 -17.20
C GLU A 239 -15.46 15.03 -18.71
N LYS A 240 -14.56 14.45 -19.50
CA LYS A 240 -14.64 14.21 -20.95
C LYS A 240 -13.84 12.97 -21.29
N GLU A 241 -14.06 12.38 -22.46
CA GLU A 241 -13.22 11.32 -22.99
C GLU A 241 -11.77 11.77 -23.10
N GLY A 242 -10.82 10.84 -22.97
CA GLY A 242 -9.42 11.17 -23.05
C GLY A 242 -8.49 10.08 -22.58
N GLU A 243 -7.22 10.40 -22.50
CA GLU A 243 -6.14 9.47 -22.23
C GLU A 243 -5.79 9.46 -20.74
N MET A 244 -5.68 8.25 -20.18
CA MET A 244 -5.08 8.00 -18.89
C MET A 244 -3.68 7.40 -19.10
N THR A 245 -2.67 8.10 -18.59
CA THR A 245 -1.28 7.64 -18.60
C THR A 245 -0.88 7.17 -17.21
N VAL A 246 -0.30 5.98 -17.14
CA VAL A 246 0.33 5.43 -15.93
C VAL A 246 1.82 5.33 -16.17
N THR A 247 2.60 5.90 -15.28
CA THR A 247 4.06 5.76 -15.24
C THR A 247 4.49 5.13 -13.93
N GLY A 248 5.65 4.49 -13.93
CA GLY A 248 6.27 3.98 -12.72
C GLY A 248 7.77 3.86 -12.89
N THR A 249 8.48 3.89 -11.77
CA THR A 249 9.91 3.62 -11.69
C THR A 249 10.20 2.46 -10.75
N ASP A 250 11.39 1.92 -10.81
CA ASP A 250 11.87 0.93 -9.87
C ASP A 250 13.25 1.33 -9.30
N THR A 251 13.67 0.63 -8.26
CA THR A 251 14.94 0.89 -7.56
C THR A 251 16.21 0.63 -8.39
N ASN A 252 16.10 0.12 -9.60
CA ASN A 252 17.19 -0.05 -10.56
C ASN A 252 17.09 0.94 -11.72
N GLU A 253 16.41 2.09 -11.50
CA GLU A 253 16.22 3.17 -12.49
C GLU A 253 15.38 2.78 -13.71
N GLY A 254 14.69 1.63 -13.66
CA GLY A 254 13.71 1.23 -14.66
C GLY A 254 12.58 2.25 -14.75
N LYS A 255 12.13 2.56 -15.99
CA LYS A 255 11.01 3.49 -16.25
C LYS A 255 9.99 2.80 -17.13
N PHE A 256 8.75 2.80 -16.69
CA PHE A 256 7.65 2.11 -17.33
C PHE A 256 6.49 3.07 -17.58
N SER A 257 5.83 2.94 -18.71
CA SER A 257 4.67 3.77 -19.06
C SER A 257 3.67 2.97 -19.87
N SER A 258 2.40 3.32 -19.72
CA SER A 258 1.31 2.80 -20.55
C SER A 258 0.15 3.77 -20.55
N THR A 259 -0.58 3.82 -21.66
CA THR A 259 -1.76 4.67 -21.83
C THR A 259 -3.00 3.84 -22.06
N TYR A 260 -4.15 4.39 -21.69
CA TYR A 260 -5.45 3.78 -21.85
C TYR A 260 -6.49 4.85 -22.18
N MET A 261 -7.22 4.66 -23.30
CA MET A 261 -8.28 5.59 -23.68
C MET A 261 -9.52 5.34 -22.83
N ILE A 262 -9.98 6.39 -22.15
CA ILE A 262 -11.23 6.42 -21.41
C ILE A 262 -12.32 6.97 -22.32
N SER A 263 -13.33 6.16 -22.62
CA SER A 263 -14.48 6.56 -23.43
C SER A 263 -15.77 6.29 -22.66
N ALA A 264 -16.76 7.15 -22.84
CA ALA A 264 -18.09 6.93 -22.29
C ALA A 264 -18.67 5.63 -22.82
N TRP A 265 -19.37 4.89 -21.95
CA TRP A 265 -20.15 3.77 -22.41
C TRP A 265 -21.27 4.26 -23.34
N LYS A 266 -21.32 3.72 -24.56
CA LYS A 266 -22.39 3.96 -25.51
C LYS A 266 -23.23 2.68 -25.61
N PRO A 267 -24.55 2.72 -25.34
CA PRO A 267 -25.40 1.56 -25.60
C PRO A 267 -25.32 1.25 -27.09
N ASN A 268 -25.13 -0.02 -27.42
CA ASN A 268 -25.29 -0.47 -28.81
C ASN A 268 -26.73 -0.18 -29.24
N HIS A 269 -26.90 0.79 -30.10
CA HIS A 269 -28.16 0.96 -30.81
C HIS A 269 -28.23 -0.20 -31.84
N SER A 270 -28.90 -1.29 -31.46
CA SER A 270 -29.36 -2.35 -32.36
C SER A 270 -30.58 -1.87 -33.16
#